data_75273313c5d428a42edf8664f01a3493
#
_entry.id   75273313c5d428a42edf8664f01a3493
#
_cell.length_a   1.000
_cell.length_b   1.000
_cell.length_c   1.000
_cell.angle_alpha   90.00
_cell.angle_beta   90.00
_cell.angle_gamma   90.00
#
_symmetry.space_group_name_H-M   'P 1'
#
loop_
_entity.id
_entity.type
_entity.pdbx_description
1 polymer ?
#
loop_
_entity_poly.entity_id
_entity_poly.type
_entity_poly.pdbx_seq_one_letter_code
_entity_poly.pdbx_strand_id
1 'polypeptide(L)'
;TSASWLGMVQDLRFIDQMQQLTSVPTGSCVLEINRQLDALGARRLGMVTPYTADVADQIKLNYESLGYEIAAAAHDGGDLSNDFASISQDTIAQMIRTVAAARPDAIVIMCTNVAGAALAQKMQEEVGCPIIDSAAATLVAFDQF
;
A
#
# COMPACT_ATOMS: atom_id res chain seq x y z
N THR A 1 -4.32 -6.84 0.74
CA THR A 1 -3.63 -5.84 1.59
C THR A 1 -4.06 -5.85 3.07
N SER A 2 -4.95 -6.75 3.47
CA SER A 2 -5.34 -6.95 4.88
C SER A 2 -4.14 -7.18 5.81
N ALA A 3 -3.04 -7.71 5.28
CA ALA A 3 -1.78 -7.89 6.01
C ALA A 3 -1.22 -6.58 6.57
N SER A 4 -1.43 -5.44 5.91
CA SER A 4 -1.01 -4.13 6.42
C SER A 4 -1.75 -3.73 7.71
N TRP A 5 -3.02 -4.13 7.83
CA TRP A 5 -3.83 -3.94 9.03
C TRP A 5 -3.49 -4.94 10.15
N LEU A 6 -3.23 -6.21 9.78
CA LEU A 6 -2.83 -7.25 10.72
C LEU A 6 -1.41 -7.04 11.27
N GLY A 7 -0.56 -6.38 10.51
CA GLY A 7 0.84 -6.10 10.82
C GLY A 7 1.81 -7.16 10.31
N MET A 8 3.07 -6.74 10.10
CA MET A 8 4.13 -7.52 9.46
C MET A 8 4.40 -8.87 10.14
N VAL A 9 4.33 -8.93 11.47
CA VAL A 9 4.59 -10.20 12.21
C VAL A 9 3.56 -11.27 11.85
N GLN A 10 2.30 -10.89 11.70
CA GLN A 10 1.24 -11.83 11.34
C GLN A 10 1.33 -12.22 9.85
N ASP A 11 1.69 -11.28 9.00
CA ASP A 11 1.89 -11.54 7.57
C ASP A 11 3.03 -12.57 7.35
N LEU A 12 4.17 -12.36 7.98
CA LEU A 12 5.31 -13.28 7.89
C LEU A 12 4.98 -14.68 8.45
N ARG A 13 4.23 -14.76 9.56
CA ARG A 13 3.77 -16.06 10.09
C ARG A 13 2.85 -16.78 9.12
N PHE A 14 1.93 -16.05 8.47
CA PHE A 14 1.04 -16.60 7.46
C PHE A 14 1.82 -17.14 6.26
N ILE A 15 2.78 -16.36 5.75
CA ILE A 15 3.65 -16.75 4.64
C ILE A 15 4.40 -18.05 4.99
N ASP A 16 5.03 -18.11 6.15
CA ASP A 16 5.78 -19.29 6.62
C ASP A 16 4.87 -20.52 6.72
N GLN A 17 3.70 -20.40 7.34
CA GLN A 17 2.74 -21.49 7.45
C GLN A 17 2.27 -22.00 6.07
N MET A 18 1.95 -21.10 5.16
CA MET A 18 1.52 -21.48 3.80
C MET A 18 2.64 -22.18 3.04
N GLN A 19 3.88 -21.71 3.15
CA GLN A 19 5.03 -22.31 2.51
C GLN A 19 5.32 -23.72 3.08
N GLN A 20 5.20 -23.91 4.39
CA GLN A 20 5.36 -25.22 5.04
C GLN A 20 4.26 -26.21 4.61
N LEU A 21 3.01 -25.75 4.50
CA LEU A 21 1.88 -26.60 4.14
C LEU A 21 1.85 -27.00 2.66
N THR A 22 2.28 -26.11 1.79
CA THR A 22 2.12 -26.30 0.33
C THR A 22 3.42 -26.66 -0.37
N SER A 23 4.57 -26.39 0.23
CA SER A 23 5.91 -26.44 -0.39
C SER A 23 6.04 -25.54 -1.63
N VAL A 24 5.14 -24.55 -1.78
CA VAL A 24 5.13 -23.59 -2.87
C VAL A 24 5.69 -22.26 -2.37
N PRO A 25 6.56 -21.57 -3.15
CA PRO A 25 7.00 -20.22 -2.80
C PRO A 25 5.79 -19.32 -2.51
N THR A 26 5.84 -18.60 -1.40
CA THR A 26 4.72 -17.81 -0.91
C THR A 26 5.20 -16.41 -0.54
N GLY A 27 4.45 -15.40 -0.90
CA GLY A 27 4.71 -14.01 -0.56
C GLY A 27 3.42 -13.24 -0.30
N SER A 28 3.54 -11.97 0.03
CA SER A 28 2.41 -11.08 0.15
C SER A 28 2.65 -9.76 -0.58
N CYS A 29 1.56 -9.13 -0.97
CA CYS A 29 1.58 -7.78 -1.53
C CYS A 29 2.26 -6.78 -0.57
N VAL A 30 2.02 -6.89 0.73
CA VAL A 30 2.57 -5.98 1.75
C VAL A 30 4.08 -6.18 1.91
N LEU A 31 4.54 -7.44 1.88
CA LEU A 31 5.97 -7.74 1.91
C LEU A 31 6.69 -7.12 0.69
N GLU A 32 6.09 -7.22 -0.50
CA GLU A 32 6.66 -6.62 -1.70
C GLU A 32 6.65 -5.09 -1.67
N ILE A 33 5.57 -4.47 -1.17
CA ILE A 33 5.53 -3.01 -0.95
C ILE A 33 6.70 -2.58 -0.07
N ASN A 34 6.91 -3.27 1.05
CA ASN A 34 7.99 -2.93 1.98
C ASN A 34 9.37 -3.11 1.34
N ARG A 35 9.55 -4.16 0.52
CA ARG A 35 10.79 -4.37 -0.23
C ARG A 35 11.06 -3.23 -1.22
N GLN A 36 10.03 -2.74 -1.91
CA GLN A 36 10.15 -1.60 -2.82
C GLN A 36 10.46 -0.30 -2.06
N LEU A 37 9.81 -0.06 -0.91
CA LEU A 37 10.11 1.08 -0.05
C LEU A 37 11.57 1.07 0.43
N ASP A 38 12.07 -0.09 0.85
CA ASP A 38 13.46 -0.23 1.27
C ASP A 38 14.43 -0.02 0.10
N ALA A 39 14.12 -0.53 -1.09
CA ALA A 39 14.94 -0.31 -2.29
C ALA A 39 15.00 1.16 -2.71
N LEU A 40 13.94 1.92 -2.47
CA LEU A 40 13.90 3.37 -2.68
C LEU A 40 14.60 4.16 -1.57
N GLY A 41 14.93 3.53 -0.44
CA GLY A 41 15.40 4.22 0.77
C GLY A 41 14.33 5.11 1.41
N ALA A 42 13.05 4.89 1.08
CA ALA A 42 11.94 5.70 1.56
C ALA A 42 11.72 5.49 3.06
N ARG A 43 11.52 6.58 3.80
CA ARG A 43 11.23 6.56 5.25
C ARG A 43 10.02 7.43 5.62
N ARG A 44 9.72 8.46 4.86
CA ARG A 44 8.54 9.31 5.00
C ARG A 44 7.51 8.92 3.94
N LEU A 45 6.34 8.43 4.35
CA LEU A 45 5.34 7.88 3.45
C LEU A 45 4.09 8.77 3.37
N GLY A 46 3.55 8.90 2.15
CA GLY A 46 2.16 9.28 1.91
C GLY A 46 1.32 8.00 1.80
N MET A 47 0.18 7.94 2.47
CA MET A 47 -0.65 6.75 2.45
C MET A 47 -2.05 7.06 1.91
N VAL A 48 -2.46 6.34 0.87
CA VAL A 48 -3.78 6.42 0.24
C VAL A 48 -4.50 5.10 0.44
N THR A 49 -5.68 5.13 1.06
CA THR A 49 -6.47 3.92 1.35
C THR A 49 -7.95 4.14 1.07
N PRO A 50 -8.72 3.10 0.72
CA PRO A 50 -10.17 3.20 0.60
C PRO A 50 -10.90 3.00 1.93
N TYR A 51 -10.18 2.66 2.99
CA TYR A 51 -10.73 2.14 4.24
C TYR A 51 -11.35 3.23 5.13
N THR A 52 -12.07 2.78 6.16
CA THR A 52 -12.53 3.61 7.27
C THR A 52 -11.34 4.15 8.08
N ALA A 53 -11.56 5.22 8.83
CA ALA A 53 -10.51 5.90 9.59
C ALA A 53 -9.79 4.97 10.58
N ASP A 54 -10.54 4.13 11.30
CA ASP A 54 -9.99 3.18 12.29
C ASP A 54 -9.07 2.14 11.65
N VAL A 55 -9.41 1.64 10.46
CA VAL A 55 -8.55 0.71 9.69
C VAL A 55 -7.32 1.44 9.16
N ALA A 56 -7.49 2.64 8.62
CA ALA A 56 -6.39 3.45 8.12
C ALA A 56 -5.40 3.83 9.24
N ASP A 57 -5.91 4.20 10.42
CA ASP A 57 -5.09 4.51 11.59
C ASP A 57 -4.32 3.28 12.11
N GLN A 58 -4.93 2.10 12.11
CA GLN A 58 -4.22 0.87 12.49
C GLN A 58 -3.09 0.54 11.50
N ILE A 59 -3.31 0.71 10.19
CA ILE A 59 -2.26 0.53 9.17
C ILE A 59 -1.12 1.53 9.42
N LYS A 60 -1.44 2.79 9.67
CA LYS A 60 -0.47 3.82 10.02
C LYS A 60 0.39 3.39 11.22
N LEU A 61 -0.23 3.00 12.33
CA LEU A 61 0.49 2.54 13.53
C LEU A 61 1.42 1.36 13.23
N ASN A 62 0.97 0.41 12.40
CA ASN A 62 1.80 -0.73 12.01
C ASN A 62 3.05 -0.28 11.22
N TYR A 63 2.91 0.66 10.28
CA TYR A 63 4.05 1.19 9.53
C TYR A 63 4.99 2.04 10.40
N GLU A 64 4.43 2.84 11.32
CA GLU A 64 5.23 3.59 12.29
C GLU A 64 6.04 2.65 13.19
N SER A 65 5.48 1.50 13.57
CA SER A 65 6.20 0.48 14.36
C SER A 65 7.36 -0.18 13.60
N LEU A 66 7.34 -0.13 12.27
CA LEU A 66 8.42 -0.59 11.39
C LEU A 66 9.49 0.50 11.16
N GLY A 67 9.31 1.68 11.74
CA GLY A 67 10.25 2.79 11.63
C GLY A 67 9.99 3.76 10.47
N TYR A 68 8.83 3.68 9.83
CA TYR A 68 8.40 4.68 8.86
C TYR A 68 7.74 5.88 9.55
N GLU A 69 7.86 7.06 8.96
CA GLU A 69 7.07 8.24 9.29
C GLU A 69 5.89 8.33 8.32
N ILE A 70 4.66 8.41 8.79
CA ILE A 70 3.51 8.69 7.92
C ILE A 70 3.32 10.21 7.82
N ALA A 71 3.90 10.80 6.78
CA ALA A 71 3.89 12.24 6.55
C ALA A 71 2.49 12.79 6.30
N ALA A 72 1.64 12.01 5.60
CA ALA A 72 0.23 12.31 5.38
C ALA A 72 -0.52 11.03 5.03
N ALA A 73 -1.80 10.99 5.37
CA ALA A 73 -2.71 9.92 4.99
C ALA A 73 -4.01 10.51 4.43
N ALA A 74 -4.56 9.87 3.41
CA ALA A 74 -5.89 10.15 2.88
C ALA A 74 -6.65 8.84 2.72
N HIS A 75 -7.92 8.84 3.11
CA HIS A 75 -8.80 7.66 3.02
C HIS A 75 -10.18 8.07 2.50
N ASP A 76 -10.80 7.17 1.73
CA ASP A 76 -12.13 7.40 1.16
C ASP A 76 -13.25 7.13 2.16
N GLY A 77 -12.99 6.29 3.17
CA GLY A 77 -13.95 5.99 4.26
C GLY A 77 -14.89 4.84 3.95
N GLY A 78 -14.62 4.05 2.91
CA GLY A 78 -15.42 2.89 2.55
C GLY A 78 -15.23 1.71 3.51
N ASP A 79 -16.31 0.95 3.74
CA ASP A 79 -16.32 -0.23 4.61
C ASP A 79 -16.54 -1.55 3.82
N LEU A 80 -17.02 -1.46 2.59
CA LEU A 80 -17.31 -2.61 1.74
C LEU A 80 -16.30 -2.75 0.60
N SER A 81 -15.68 -3.92 0.52
CA SER A 81 -14.65 -4.23 -0.49
C SER A 81 -15.14 -4.04 -1.93
N ASN A 82 -16.42 -4.27 -2.21
CA ASN A 82 -17.00 -4.06 -3.54
C ASN A 82 -17.04 -2.59 -3.97
N ASP A 83 -17.12 -1.68 -3.00
CA ASP A 83 -17.17 -0.24 -3.26
C ASP A 83 -15.81 0.32 -3.61
N PHE A 84 -14.72 -0.31 -3.15
CA PHE A 84 -13.35 0.13 -3.41
C PHE A 84 -13.00 0.14 -4.90
N ALA A 85 -13.52 -0.81 -5.66
CA ALA A 85 -13.30 -0.88 -7.11
C ALA A 85 -14.06 0.23 -7.87
N SER A 86 -15.09 0.83 -7.26
CA SER A 86 -15.89 1.89 -7.86
C SER A 86 -15.40 3.31 -7.52
N ILE A 87 -14.37 3.44 -6.69
CA ILE A 87 -13.76 4.74 -6.39
C ILE A 87 -13.21 5.35 -7.68
N SER A 88 -13.64 6.58 -7.97
CA SER A 88 -13.28 7.24 -9.22
C SER A 88 -11.78 7.54 -9.30
N GLN A 89 -11.26 7.55 -10.52
CA GLN A 89 -9.87 7.96 -10.78
C GLN A 89 -9.59 9.38 -10.27
N ASP A 90 -10.58 10.28 -10.34
CA ASP A 90 -10.45 11.65 -9.84
C ASP A 90 -10.34 11.69 -8.32
N THR A 91 -11.09 10.85 -7.60
CA THR A 91 -10.99 10.71 -6.14
C THR A 91 -9.61 10.20 -5.73
N ILE A 92 -9.11 9.14 -6.39
CA ILE A 92 -7.79 8.58 -6.13
C ILE A 92 -6.71 9.64 -6.42
N ALA A 93 -6.79 10.34 -7.55
CA ALA A 93 -5.86 11.41 -7.91
C ALA A 93 -5.86 12.54 -6.87
N GLN A 94 -7.03 12.93 -6.37
CA GLN A 94 -7.13 13.95 -5.33
C GLN A 94 -6.50 13.50 -4.02
N MET A 95 -6.69 12.25 -3.60
CA MET A 95 -6.02 11.68 -2.42
C MET A 95 -4.50 11.68 -2.60
N ILE A 96 -4.00 11.28 -3.76
CA ILE A 96 -2.56 11.31 -4.09
C ILE A 96 -2.01 12.75 -3.96
N ARG A 97 -2.66 13.75 -4.57
CA ARG A 97 -2.24 15.16 -4.44
C ARG A 97 -2.22 15.64 -3.00
N THR A 98 -3.24 15.25 -2.23
CA THR A 98 -3.36 15.62 -0.82
C THR A 98 -2.16 15.12 -0.02
N VAL A 99 -1.78 13.85 -0.17
CA VAL A 99 -0.64 13.31 0.58
C VAL A 99 0.70 13.78 0.02
N ALA A 100 0.80 14.04 -1.29
CA ALA A 100 2.00 14.56 -1.92
C ALA A 100 2.39 15.95 -1.41
N ALA A 101 1.42 16.77 -0.97
CA ALA A 101 1.68 18.09 -0.39
C ALA A 101 2.57 18.04 0.86
N ALA A 102 2.60 16.93 1.58
CA ALA A 102 3.50 16.69 2.71
C ALA A 102 4.93 16.31 2.30
N ARG A 103 5.22 16.21 0.99
CA ARG A 103 6.52 15.82 0.42
C ARG A 103 7.06 14.50 1.01
N PRO A 104 6.33 13.40 0.86
CA PRO A 104 6.84 12.09 1.26
C PRO A 104 7.96 11.63 0.32
N ASP A 105 8.75 10.63 0.77
CA ASP A 105 9.75 9.96 -0.06
C ASP A 105 9.08 9.02 -1.08
N ALA A 106 7.94 8.43 -0.69
CA ALA A 106 7.10 7.61 -1.55
C ALA A 106 5.63 7.66 -1.10
N ILE A 107 4.71 7.41 -2.03
CA ILE A 107 3.28 7.27 -1.75
C ILE A 107 2.89 5.80 -1.97
N VAL A 108 2.08 5.25 -1.06
CA VAL A 108 1.55 3.89 -1.18
C VAL A 108 0.04 3.94 -1.35
N ILE A 109 -0.49 3.33 -2.42
CA ILE A 109 -1.92 3.05 -2.59
C ILE A 109 -2.19 1.66 -1.99
N MET A 110 -2.74 1.64 -0.79
CA MET A 110 -2.83 0.46 0.07
C MET A 110 -4.17 -0.26 -0.08
N CYS A 111 -4.47 -0.77 -1.27
CA CYS A 111 -5.55 -1.72 -1.51
C CYS A 111 -5.49 -2.28 -2.92
N THR A 112 -5.44 -3.60 -3.08
CA THR A 112 -5.43 -4.26 -4.40
C THR A 112 -6.76 -4.13 -5.15
N ASN A 113 -7.83 -3.72 -4.49
CA ASN A 113 -9.16 -3.54 -5.09
C ASN A 113 -9.40 -2.09 -5.57
N VAL A 114 -8.48 -1.18 -5.30
CA VAL A 114 -8.53 0.18 -5.86
C VAL A 114 -7.89 0.18 -7.24
N ALA A 115 -8.55 0.80 -8.22
CA ALA A 115 -8.04 0.88 -9.60
C ALA A 115 -6.94 1.96 -9.74
N GLY A 116 -5.85 1.80 -8.97
CA GLY A 116 -4.79 2.79 -8.83
C GLY A 116 -3.60 2.61 -9.77
N ALA A 117 -3.31 1.39 -10.24
CA ALA A 117 -2.05 1.07 -10.90
C ALA A 117 -1.73 1.94 -12.14
N ALA A 118 -2.67 2.06 -13.07
CA ALA A 118 -2.48 2.89 -14.27
C ALA A 118 -2.41 4.40 -13.95
N LEU A 119 -3.12 4.82 -12.90
CA LEU A 119 -3.12 6.20 -12.43
C LEU A 119 -1.80 6.53 -11.73
N ALA A 120 -1.27 5.61 -10.92
CA ALA A 120 -0.02 5.79 -10.19
C ALA A 120 1.12 6.20 -11.12
N GLN A 121 1.26 5.57 -12.28
CA GLN A 121 2.29 5.90 -13.26
C GLN A 121 2.20 7.35 -13.74
N LYS A 122 0.99 7.84 -14.04
CA LYS A 122 0.77 9.23 -14.49
C LYS A 122 1.00 10.23 -13.35
N MET A 123 0.47 9.92 -12.19
CA MET A 123 0.54 10.80 -11.03
C MET A 123 1.97 10.93 -10.49
N GLN A 124 2.79 9.88 -10.59
CA GLN A 124 4.19 9.92 -10.20
C GLN A 124 4.97 11.04 -10.90
N GLU A 125 4.71 11.24 -12.20
CA GLU A 125 5.31 12.35 -12.94
C GLU A 125 4.77 13.72 -12.48
N GLU A 126 3.47 13.79 -12.20
CA GLU A 126 2.81 15.03 -11.77
C GLU A 126 3.30 15.47 -10.37
N VAL A 127 3.37 14.54 -9.42
CA VAL A 127 3.71 14.88 -8.03
C VAL A 127 5.20 14.82 -7.73
N GLY A 128 6.02 14.29 -8.65
CA GLY A 128 7.47 14.19 -8.51
C GLY A 128 7.92 13.25 -7.38
N CYS A 129 7.13 12.22 -7.10
CA CYS A 129 7.35 11.27 -6.00
C CYS A 129 6.99 9.85 -6.44
N PRO A 130 7.79 8.81 -6.11
CA PRO A 130 7.44 7.43 -6.39
C PRO A 130 6.09 7.05 -5.80
N ILE A 131 5.28 6.33 -6.58
CA ILE A 131 3.97 5.82 -6.14
C ILE A 131 3.95 4.30 -6.30
N ILE A 132 3.79 3.59 -5.20
CA ILE A 132 3.67 2.13 -5.16
C ILE A 132 2.18 1.79 -5.06
N ASP A 133 1.67 1.13 -6.09
CA ASP A 133 0.31 0.58 -6.08
C ASP A 133 0.33 -0.89 -5.64
N SER A 134 -0.58 -1.27 -4.76
CA SER A 134 -0.64 -2.63 -4.19
C SER A 134 -0.85 -3.72 -5.23
N ALA A 135 -1.67 -3.49 -6.26
CA ALA A 135 -1.90 -4.48 -7.31
C ALA A 135 -0.65 -4.64 -8.20
N ALA A 136 -0.02 -3.52 -8.57
CA ALA A 136 1.24 -3.54 -9.32
C ALA A 136 2.37 -4.22 -8.52
N ALA A 137 2.48 -3.94 -7.23
CA ALA A 137 3.46 -4.60 -6.35
C ALA A 137 3.23 -6.12 -6.29
N THR A 138 1.96 -6.57 -6.25
CA THR A 138 1.64 -8.00 -6.29
C THR A 138 2.16 -8.67 -7.57
N LEU A 139 2.03 -8.03 -8.73
CA LEU A 139 2.55 -8.56 -10.00
C LEU A 139 4.08 -8.68 -9.97
N VAL A 140 4.77 -7.68 -9.45
CA VAL A 140 6.24 -7.74 -9.29
C VAL A 140 6.67 -8.88 -8.37
N ALA A 141 5.91 -9.15 -7.30
CA ALA A 141 6.20 -10.28 -6.41
C ALA A 141 6.13 -11.63 -7.14
N PHE A 142 5.19 -11.81 -8.07
CA PHE A 142 5.07 -13.05 -8.85
C PHE A 142 6.27 -13.31 -9.76
N ASP A 143 6.88 -12.27 -10.31
CA ASP A 143 8.05 -12.41 -11.20
C ASP A 143 9.33 -12.90 -10.48
N GLN A 144 9.27 -13.08 -9.15
CA GLN A 144 10.39 -13.51 -8.32
C GLN A 144 10.34 -15.00 -7.97
N PHE A 145 9.28 -15.70 -8.32
CA PHE A 145 9.09 -17.13 -8.11
C PHE A 145 9.27 -17.92 -9.40
#